data_10889d1b1975a3a56f8fbff5f222315a
#
_entry.id   10889d1b1975a3a56f8fbff5f222315a
#
_cell.length_a   1.000
_cell.length_b   1.000
_cell.length_c   1.000
_cell.angle_alpha   90.00
_cell.angle_beta   90.00
_cell.angle_gamma   90.00
#
_symmetry.space_group_name_H-M   'P 1'
#
loop_
_entity.id
_entity.type
_entity.pdbx_description
1 polymer ?
#
loop_
_entity_poly.entity_id
_entity_poly.type
_entity_poly.pdbx_seq_one_letter_code
_entity_poly.pdbx_strand_id
1 'polypeptide(L)'
;MGGMSCGEISLIAWKVLNKSTKHSVAIPDDAVAFVMTLLNKAKLSDDKIIGGECSTPGIITLLAAHMNFDLKNKLNIKSDSKILVFGCEGATDKQIYKKLIKIGVQMI
;
A
#
# COMPACT_ATOMS: atom_id res chain seq x y z
N MET A 1 9.93 -2.40 3.73
CA MET A 1 9.55 -0.99 3.38
C MET A 1 10.44 0.01 4.14
N GLY A 2 11.73 0.08 3.78
CA GLY A 2 12.70 0.91 4.50
C GLY A 2 12.37 2.40 4.50
N GLY A 3 11.83 2.94 3.42
CA GLY A 3 11.44 4.36 3.30
C GLY A 3 10.32 4.80 4.24
N MET A 4 9.59 3.87 4.85
CA MET A 4 8.54 4.15 5.85
C MET A 4 9.00 3.88 7.28
N SER A 5 10.23 3.44 7.48
CA SER A 5 10.82 3.19 8.80
C SER A 5 11.37 4.49 9.39
N CYS A 6 10.47 5.32 9.92
CA CYS A 6 10.79 6.61 10.51
C CYS A 6 10.72 6.53 12.03
N GLY A 7 11.86 6.78 12.71
CA GLY A 7 11.95 6.73 14.17
C GLY A 7 11.39 7.97 14.87
N GLU A 8 11.20 9.08 14.15
CA GLU A 8 10.70 10.34 14.70
C GLU A 8 9.50 10.85 13.92
N ILE A 9 8.56 11.48 14.63
CA ILE A 9 7.35 12.04 14.05
C ILE A 9 7.67 13.39 13.40
N SER A 10 7.23 13.61 12.15
CA SER A 10 7.21 14.94 11.56
C SER A 10 6.21 15.82 12.31
N LEU A 11 6.70 16.86 12.98
CA LEU A 11 5.86 17.77 13.76
C LEU A 11 4.81 18.49 12.90
N ILE A 12 5.14 18.79 11.64
CA ILE A 12 4.22 19.44 10.69
C ILE A 12 3.13 18.45 10.28
N ALA A 13 3.52 17.24 9.85
CA ALA A 13 2.56 16.21 9.48
C ALA A 13 1.65 15.83 10.65
N TRP A 14 2.19 15.74 11.87
CA TRP A 14 1.41 15.41 13.05
C TRP A 14 0.31 16.43 13.36
N LYS A 15 0.56 17.72 13.18
CA LYS A 15 -0.46 18.76 13.36
C LYS A 15 -1.69 18.57 12.47
N VAL A 16 -1.49 18.01 11.28
CA VAL A 16 -2.58 17.70 10.34
C VAL A 16 -3.19 16.34 10.66
N LEU A 17 -2.36 15.31 10.75
CA LEU A 17 -2.81 13.92 10.92
C LEU A 17 -3.55 13.70 12.22
N ASN A 18 -3.10 14.27 13.33
CA ASN A 18 -3.75 14.13 14.63
C ASN A 18 -5.21 14.61 14.65
N LYS A 19 -5.56 15.56 13.78
CA LYS A 19 -6.92 16.10 13.67
C LYS A 19 -7.78 15.40 12.62
N SER A 20 -7.16 14.84 11.58
CA SER A 20 -7.86 14.30 10.40
C SER A 20 -7.90 12.78 10.33
N THR A 21 -6.92 12.09 10.94
CA THR A 21 -6.84 10.63 10.90
C THR A 21 -7.86 10.01 11.84
N LYS A 22 -8.70 9.13 11.29
CA LYS A 22 -9.72 8.40 12.06
C LYS A 22 -9.27 6.98 12.41
N HIS A 23 -8.47 6.36 11.55
CA HIS A 23 -8.02 4.99 11.70
C HIS A 23 -6.55 4.85 11.35
N SER A 24 -5.87 3.93 12.01
CA SER A 24 -4.53 3.49 11.69
C SER A 24 -4.57 1.97 11.50
N VAL A 25 -3.95 1.49 10.42
CA VAL A 25 -3.92 0.06 10.08
C VAL A 25 -2.46 -0.38 10.01
N ALA A 26 -2.11 -1.39 10.79
CA ALA A 26 -0.82 -2.06 10.66
C ALA A 26 -0.94 -3.20 9.64
N ILE A 27 -0.01 -3.25 8.71
CA ILE A 27 0.06 -4.29 7.68
C ILE A 27 1.41 -5.01 7.75
N PRO A 28 1.45 -6.33 7.48
CA PRO A 28 2.71 -7.05 7.34
C PRO A 28 3.38 -6.78 5.99
N ASP A 29 4.68 -7.01 5.90
CA ASP A 29 5.44 -6.85 4.66
C ASP A 29 5.19 -7.97 3.64
N ASP A 30 4.54 -9.06 4.03
CA ASP A 30 4.35 -10.26 3.20
C ASP A 30 3.60 -9.97 1.88
N ALA A 31 2.64 -9.04 1.90
CA ALA A 31 1.84 -8.68 0.73
C ALA A 31 2.53 -7.68 -0.22
N VAL A 32 3.68 -7.12 0.17
CA VAL A 32 4.35 -6.06 -0.61
C VAL A 32 4.72 -6.55 -2.01
N ALA A 33 5.43 -7.68 -2.10
CA ALA A 33 5.87 -8.24 -3.38
C ALA A 33 4.68 -8.59 -4.30
N PHE A 34 3.62 -9.13 -3.73
CA PHE A 34 2.37 -9.44 -4.43
C PHE A 34 1.76 -8.18 -5.04
N VAL A 35 1.52 -7.13 -4.24
CA VAL A 35 0.89 -5.89 -4.71
C VAL A 35 1.77 -5.15 -5.72
N MET A 36 3.08 -5.07 -5.49
CA MET A 36 4.02 -4.53 -6.48
C MET A 36 3.88 -5.23 -7.83
N THR A 37 3.70 -6.55 -7.82
CA THR A 37 3.56 -7.34 -9.05
C THR A 37 2.18 -7.12 -9.71
N LEU A 38 1.11 -6.99 -8.96
CA LEU A 38 -0.20 -6.63 -9.51
C LEU A 38 -0.16 -5.27 -10.23
N LEU A 39 0.49 -4.28 -9.64
CA LEU A 39 0.69 -2.96 -10.26
C LEU A 39 1.56 -3.05 -11.52
N ASN A 40 2.67 -3.79 -11.45
CA ASN A 40 3.59 -3.98 -12.57
C ASN A 40 2.96 -4.71 -13.76
N LYS A 41 2.01 -5.61 -13.51
CA LYS A 41 1.29 -6.37 -14.54
C LYS A 41 -0.04 -5.75 -14.96
N ALA A 42 -0.34 -4.52 -14.55
CA ALA A 42 -1.60 -3.82 -14.83
C ALA A 42 -2.83 -4.68 -14.44
N LYS A 43 -2.78 -5.36 -13.29
CA LYS A 43 -3.91 -6.16 -12.79
C LYS A 43 -4.92 -5.35 -11.97
N LEU A 44 -4.52 -4.16 -11.53
CA LEU A 44 -5.34 -3.23 -10.72
C LEU A 44 -5.59 -1.89 -11.42
N SER A 45 -5.10 -1.72 -12.66
CA SER A 45 -5.18 -0.48 -13.43
C SER A 45 -5.11 -0.78 -14.91
N ASP A 46 -5.54 0.17 -15.75
CA ASP A 46 -5.45 0.04 -17.22
C ASP A 46 -3.99 0.04 -17.69
N ASP A 47 -3.14 0.79 -16.99
CA ASP A 47 -1.72 0.91 -17.29
C ASP A 47 -0.84 0.26 -16.24
N LYS A 48 0.36 -0.13 -16.67
CA LYS A 48 1.41 -0.61 -15.79
C LYS A 48 1.90 0.50 -14.87
N ILE A 49 1.87 0.25 -13.57
CA ILE A 49 2.40 1.17 -12.56
C ILE A 49 3.70 0.60 -11.98
N ILE A 50 4.76 1.38 -12.04
CA ILE A 50 6.06 1.07 -11.42
C ILE A 50 6.10 1.75 -10.06
N GLY A 51 5.57 1.08 -9.05
CA GLY A 51 5.60 1.52 -7.65
C GLY A 51 6.59 0.70 -6.84
N GLY A 52 7.37 1.35 -5.97
CA GLY A 52 8.23 0.70 -5.00
C GLY A 52 7.46 0.15 -3.80
N GLU A 53 8.19 -0.36 -2.81
CA GLU A 53 7.61 -0.99 -1.63
C GLU A 53 6.66 -0.06 -0.87
N CYS A 54 7.06 1.21 -0.69
CA CYS A 54 6.28 2.20 0.05
C CYS A 54 5.05 2.75 -0.71
N SER A 55 4.83 2.31 -1.95
CA SER A 55 3.62 2.60 -2.72
C SER A 55 2.48 1.61 -2.47
N THR A 56 2.73 0.54 -1.73
CA THR A 56 1.78 -0.58 -1.59
C THR A 56 0.83 -0.51 -0.39
N PRO A 57 1.13 0.18 0.74
CA PRO A 57 0.37 0.04 1.98
C PRO A 57 -1.12 0.33 1.85
N GLY A 58 -1.49 1.39 1.13
CA GLY A 58 -2.91 1.72 0.91
C GLY A 58 -3.66 0.64 0.13
N ILE A 59 -3.01 0.05 -0.88
CA ILE A 59 -3.60 -1.02 -1.69
C ILE A 59 -3.68 -2.32 -0.87
N ILE A 60 -2.64 -2.66 -0.10
CA ILE A 60 -2.66 -3.82 0.80
C ILE A 60 -3.82 -3.70 1.79
N THR A 61 -3.99 -2.53 2.40
CA THR A 61 -5.10 -2.25 3.33
C THR A 61 -6.46 -2.45 2.66
N LEU A 62 -6.62 -1.97 1.43
CA LEU A 62 -7.87 -2.12 0.67
C LEU A 62 -8.17 -3.59 0.35
N LEU A 63 -7.18 -4.35 -0.10
CA LEU A 63 -7.31 -5.78 -0.37
C LEU A 63 -7.64 -6.56 0.92
N ALA A 64 -6.95 -6.24 2.02
CA ALA A 64 -7.25 -6.83 3.32
C ALA A 64 -8.69 -6.52 3.78
N ALA A 65 -9.16 -5.28 3.60
CA ALA A 65 -10.53 -4.90 3.91
C ALA A 65 -11.56 -5.61 3.01
N HIS A 66 -11.20 -5.91 1.75
CA HIS A 66 -12.07 -6.71 0.87
C HIS A 66 -12.24 -8.14 1.37
N MET A 67 -11.18 -8.72 1.94
CA MET A 67 -11.19 -10.09 2.46
C MET A 67 -11.68 -10.20 3.91
N ASN A 68 -11.70 -9.10 4.65
CA ASN A 68 -12.06 -9.06 6.06
C ASN A 68 -13.23 -8.11 6.30
N PHE A 69 -14.41 -8.69 6.58
CA PHE A 69 -15.65 -7.95 6.77
C PHE A 69 -15.59 -6.97 7.96
N ASP A 70 -14.95 -7.36 9.07
CA ASP A 70 -14.82 -6.49 10.24
C ASP A 70 -13.94 -5.28 9.94
N LEU A 71 -12.82 -5.49 9.25
CA LEU A 71 -11.95 -4.40 8.82
C LEU A 71 -12.68 -3.46 7.85
N LYS A 72 -13.39 -4.02 6.87
CA LYS A 72 -14.22 -3.26 5.92
C LYS A 72 -15.23 -2.36 6.64
N ASN A 73 -15.93 -2.91 7.63
CA ASN A 73 -16.91 -2.17 8.42
C ASN A 73 -16.25 -1.09 9.29
N LYS A 74 -15.15 -1.39 9.98
CA LYS A 74 -14.41 -0.41 10.78
C LYS A 74 -13.92 0.77 9.94
N LEU A 75 -13.48 0.51 8.72
CA LEU A 75 -13.07 1.54 7.77
C LEU A 75 -14.24 2.20 7.05
N ASN A 76 -15.48 1.75 7.29
CA ASN A 76 -16.70 2.24 6.66
C ASN A 76 -16.64 2.22 5.12
N ILE A 77 -16.03 1.18 4.54
CA ILE A 77 -15.91 1.00 3.08
C ILE A 77 -17.20 0.38 2.54
N LYS A 78 -17.85 1.08 1.63
CA LYS A 78 -19.08 0.65 0.94
C LYS A 78 -18.78 0.30 -0.52
N SER A 79 -19.76 -0.28 -1.21
CA SER A 79 -19.65 -0.66 -2.63
C SER A 79 -19.44 0.53 -3.58
N ASP A 80 -19.93 1.71 -3.19
CA ASP A 80 -19.84 2.96 -3.93
C ASP A 80 -18.72 3.90 -3.40
N SER A 81 -17.92 3.44 -2.45
CA SER A 81 -16.82 4.24 -1.89
C SER A 81 -15.78 4.58 -2.94
N LYS A 82 -15.42 5.86 -3.03
CA LYS A 82 -14.27 6.34 -3.80
C LYS A 82 -13.06 6.43 -2.87
N ILE A 83 -11.97 5.75 -3.23
CA ILE A 83 -10.80 5.62 -2.38
C ILE A 83 -9.60 6.23 -3.09
N LEU A 84 -8.94 7.16 -2.41
CA LEU A 84 -7.67 7.72 -2.85
C LEU A 84 -6.54 7.04 -2.08
N VAL A 85 -5.57 6.52 -2.80
CA VAL A 85 -4.33 5.97 -2.23
C VAL A 85 -3.13 6.74 -2.79
N PHE A 86 -2.09 6.89 -1.99
CA PHE A 86 -0.86 7.58 -2.38
C PHE A 86 0.25 6.56 -2.61
N GLY A 87 0.82 6.58 -3.81
CA GLY A 87 2.06 5.88 -4.11
C GLY A 87 3.22 6.86 -3.99
N CYS A 88 4.01 6.74 -2.94
CA CYS A 88 5.06 7.70 -2.61
C CYS A 88 6.48 7.25 -3.01
N GLU A 89 6.61 6.11 -3.68
CA GLU A 89 7.92 5.58 -4.08
C GLU A 89 7.86 4.92 -5.45
N GLY A 90 8.86 5.20 -6.29
CA GLY A 90 9.12 4.47 -7.53
C GLY A 90 10.09 3.32 -7.33
N ALA A 91 10.60 2.72 -8.42
CA ALA A 91 11.64 1.69 -8.38
C ALA A 91 13.03 2.30 -8.15
N THR A 92 13.25 2.94 -7.00
CA THR A 92 14.50 3.62 -6.64
C THR A 92 15.66 2.65 -6.55
N ASP A 93 15.49 1.51 -5.87
CA ASP A 93 16.43 0.38 -5.93
C ASP A 93 15.96 -0.64 -6.98
N LYS A 94 16.59 -0.59 -8.14
CA LYS A 94 16.24 -1.48 -9.27
C LYS A 94 16.51 -2.96 -8.97
N GLN A 95 17.46 -3.28 -8.09
CA GLN A 95 17.80 -4.67 -7.77
C GLN A 95 16.75 -5.25 -6.82
N ILE A 96 16.43 -4.51 -5.75
CA ILE A 96 15.36 -4.89 -4.81
C ILE A 96 14.03 -4.98 -5.56
N TYR A 97 13.70 -3.99 -6.39
CA TYR A 97 12.48 -3.99 -7.19
C TYR A 97 12.34 -5.27 -8.03
N LYS A 98 13.38 -5.63 -8.81
CA LYS A 98 13.38 -6.85 -9.64
C LYS A 98 13.24 -8.12 -8.81
N LYS A 99 13.89 -8.17 -7.64
CA LYS A 99 13.79 -9.31 -6.71
C LYS A 99 12.37 -9.48 -6.21
N LEU A 100 11.73 -8.40 -5.76
CA LEU A 100 10.36 -8.42 -5.24
C LEU A 100 9.33 -8.78 -6.32
N ILE A 101 9.48 -8.26 -7.54
CA ILE A 101 8.63 -8.67 -8.67
C ILE A 101 8.76 -10.17 -8.95
N LYS A 102 9.98 -10.75 -8.90
CA LYS A 102 10.16 -12.20 -9.08
C LYS A 102 9.45 -13.02 -8.00
N ILE A 103 9.53 -12.57 -6.74
CA ILE A 103 8.82 -13.20 -5.62
C ILE A 103 7.30 -13.10 -5.85
N GLY A 104 6.79 -11.93 -6.15
CA GLY A 104 5.37 -11.70 -6.34
C GLY A 104 4.76 -12.43 -7.53
N VAL A 105 5.55 -12.72 -8.59
CA VAL A 105 5.10 -13.55 -9.71
C VAL A 105 4.78 -14.98 -9.28
N GLN A 106 5.47 -15.50 -8.26
CA GLN A 106 5.22 -16.84 -7.73
C GLN A 106 3.96 -16.89 -6.82
N MET A 107 3.43 -15.72 -6.45
CA MET A 107 2.25 -15.59 -5.59
C MET A 107 0.95 -15.37 -6.38
N ILE A 108 1.04 -15.15 -7.69
CA ILE A 108 -0.08 -14.96 -8.62
C ILE A 108 -0.34 -16.25 -9.39
#